data_5e507b6e1a691907b292712f7a16505b
#
_entry.id   5e507b6e1a691907b292712f7a16505b
#
_cell.length_a   1.000
_cell.length_b   1.000
_cell.length_c   1.000
_cell.angle_alpha   90.00
_cell.angle_beta   90.00
_cell.angle_gamma   90.00
#
_symmetry.space_group_name_H-M   'P 1'
#
loop_
_entity.id
_entity.type
_entity.pdbx_description
1 polymer ?
#
loop_
_entity_poly.entity_id
_entity_poly.type
_entity_poly.pdbx_seq_one_letter_code
_entity_poly.pdbx_strand_id
1 'polypeptide(L)'
;MTRSTFYYNRREKSDKWSVERAEVASIFYENCGRYGYRRITSEMRNRGYTINHKTTQKLMKESELKCLVRIKKYRSYKGEIGKVAPNLIVRNFNANKPLQKLATDVTEFSLFGVKRYLSPVFDMFNGEIIHYTLYERPVLDMILEMTKGTIKKIGKNTGAILHSDQGWAYQHKKYQQLLKSNGLRQSMSRKGNCLDNSMMENFFGLLKSELLYLQDFRDVSHFEQELHDYIKYYNEERIKLRLGGKSPIQYR
;
A
#
# COMPACT_ATOMS: atom_id res chain seq x y z
N MET A 1 33.67 -38.05 -24.59
CA MET A 1 33.09 -37.97 -23.23
C MET A 1 33.67 -39.12 -22.40
N THR A 2 34.24 -38.85 -21.24
CA THR A 2 34.79 -39.93 -20.38
C THR A 2 33.66 -40.76 -19.77
N ARG A 3 33.94 -42.08 -19.47
CA ARG A 3 32.96 -42.99 -18.89
C ARG A 3 32.40 -42.46 -17.56
N SER A 4 33.21 -41.78 -16.74
CA SER A 4 32.82 -41.13 -15.48
C SER A 4 31.83 -39.95 -15.71
N THR A 5 32.07 -39.13 -16.74
CA THR A 5 31.16 -38.01 -17.10
C THR A 5 29.80 -38.52 -17.60
N PHE A 6 29.82 -39.68 -18.36
CA PHE A 6 28.58 -40.31 -18.80
C PHE A 6 27.73 -40.81 -17.62
N TYR A 7 28.32 -41.55 -16.68
CA TYR A 7 27.60 -42.04 -15.48
C TYR A 7 27.21 -40.93 -14.54
N TYR A 8 28.02 -39.88 -14.40
CA TYR A 8 27.67 -38.68 -13.60
C TYR A 8 26.42 -37.96 -14.15
N ASN A 9 26.31 -37.83 -15.46
CA ASN A 9 25.15 -37.19 -16.08
C ASN A 9 23.89 -38.09 -16.07
N ARG A 10 24.03 -39.40 -15.89
CA ARG A 10 22.94 -40.37 -15.86
C ARG A 10 22.38 -40.60 -14.44
N ARG A 11 23.09 -40.14 -13.40
CA ARG A 11 22.55 -40.18 -12.04
C ARG A 11 21.34 -39.24 -11.98
N GLU A 12 20.19 -39.77 -11.55
CA GLU A 12 19.06 -38.95 -11.14
C GLU A 12 19.54 -37.98 -10.06
N LYS A 13 19.70 -36.71 -10.45
CA LYS A 13 20.05 -35.68 -9.47
C LYS A 13 18.80 -35.42 -8.67
N SER A 14 18.77 -35.82 -7.42
CA SER A 14 17.73 -35.39 -6.48
C SER A 14 17.61 -33.87 -6.55
N ASP A 15 16.39 -33.37 -6.69
CA ASP A 15 16.19 -31.92 -6.72
C ASP A 15 16.59 -31.33 -5.36
N LYS A 16 17.80 -30.80 -5.30
CA LYS A 16 18.38 -30.18 -4.12
C LYS A 16 17.47 -29.10 -3.50
N TRP A 17 16.59 -28.54 -4.30
CA TRP A 17 15.76 -27.38 -3.95
C TRP A 17 14.26 -27.73 -3.89
N SER A 18 13.91 -29.02 -3.76
CA SER A 18 12.51 -29.47 -3.81
C SER A 18 11.66 -28.83 -2.70
N VAL A 19 12.19 -28.74 -1.48
CA VAL A 19 11.51 -28.15 -0.31
C VAL A 19 11.35 -26.64 -0.52
N GLU A 20 12.44 -25.96 -0.86
CA GLU A 20 12.41 -24.50 -1.08
C GLU A 20 11.54 -24.12 -2.28
N ARG A 21 11.48 -24.97 -3.30
CA ARG A 21 10.61 -24.78 -4.47
C ARG A 21 9.13 -24.84 -4.07
N ALA A 22 8.75 -25.82 -3.26
CA ALA A 22 7.39 -25.95 -2.75
C ALA A 22 7.01 -24.74 -1.89
N GLU A 23 7.91 -24.30 -1.03
CA GLU A 23 7.69 -23.12 -0.18
C GLU A 23 7.59 -21.81 -0.98
N VAL A 24 8.44 -21.61 -2.00
CA VAL A 24 8.35 -20.48 -2.94
C VAL A 24 6.98 -20.44 -3.61
N ALA A 25 6.45 -21.60 -4.03
CA ALA A 25 5.12 -21.70 -4.63
C ALA A 25 4.01 -21.41 -3.61
N SER A 26 4.11 -21.94 -2.39
CA SER A 26 3.15 -21.66 -1.30
C SER A 26 3.04 -20.16 -1.04
N ILE A 27 4.17 -19.49 -0.79
CA ILE A 27 4.22 -18.04 -0.55
C ILE A 27 3.63 -17.25 -1.73
N PHE A 28 3.90 -17.68 -2.97
CA PHE A 28 3.38 -17.02 -4.16
C PHE A 28 1.85 -17.09 -4.22
N TYR A 29 1.26 -18.27 -4.01
CA TYR A 29 -0.19 -18.46 -4.06
C TYR A 29 -0.92 -17.86 -2.84
N GLU A 30 -0.39 -17.98 -1.64
CA GLU A 30 -0.91 -17.33 -0.43
C GLU A 30 -1.06 -15.82 -0.61
N ASN A 31 -0.15 -15.20 -1.38
CA ASN A 31 -0.19 -13.77 -1.68
C ASN A 31 -0.83 -13.46 -3.05
N CYS A 32 -1.64 -14.38 -3.60
CA CYS A 32 -2.40 -14.18 -4.85
C CYS A 32 -1.51 -13.71 -6.03
N GLY A 33 -0.27 -14.18 -6.14
CA GLY A 33 0.66 -13.77 -7.19
C GLY A 33 1.18 -12.33 -7.09
N ARG A 34 0.91 -11.62 -5.99
CA ARG A 34 1.32 -10.22 -5.79
C ARG A 34 2.80 -10.06 -5.48
N TYR A 35 3.48 -11.15 -5.05
CA TYR A 35 4.89 -11.12 -4.65
C TYR A 35 5.83 -11.50 -5.81
N GLY A 36 6.81 -10.64 -6.08
CA GLY A 36 7.96 -10.99 -6.90
C GLY A 36 9.10 -11.58 -6.06
N TYR A 37 10.13 -12.11 -6.72
CA TYR A 37 11.21 -12.86 -6.08
C TYR A 37 11.85 -12.19 -4.86
N ARG A 38 11.94 -10.85 -4.81
CA ARG A 38 12.53 -10.13 -3.67
C ARG A 38 11.67 -10.25 -2.41
N ARG A 39 10.34 -10.13 -2.54
CA ARG A 39 9.42 -10.32 -1.39
C ARG A 39 9.36 -11.77 -0.98
N ILE A 40 9.29 -12.69 -1.93
CA ILE A 40 9.33 -14.14 -1.65
C ILE A 40 10.62 -14.50 -0.92
N THR A 41 11.79 -13.97 -1.35
CA THR A 41 13.05 -14.18 -0.61
C THR A 41 12.98 -13.65 0.82
N SER A 42 12.36 -12.48 1.02
CA SER A 42 12.21 -11.90 2.35
C SER A 42 11.31 -12.76 3.24
N GLU A 43 10.20 -13.24 2.68
CA GLU A 43 9.27 -14.09 3.40
C GLU A 43 9.84 -15.49 3.68
N MET A 44 10.58 -16.08 2.75
CA MET A 44 11.35 -17.31 2.99
C MET A 44 12.28 -17.16 4.20
N ARG A 45 12.95 -16.01 4.32
CA ARG A 45 13.83 -15.75 5.46
C ARG A 45 13.07 -15.57 6.77
N ASN A 46 11.89 -14.90 6.72
CA ASN A 46 11.00 -14.80 7.88
C ASN A 46 10.55 -16.19 8.37
N ARG A 47 10.39 -17.16 7.45
CA ARG A 47 10.06 -18.56 7.74
C ARG A 47 11.28 -19.43 8.11
N GLY A 48 12.47 -18.81 8.25
CA GLY A 48 13.70 -19.49 8.70
C GLY A 48 14.56 -20.12 7.59
N TYR A 49 14.23 -19.94 6.32
CA TYR A 49 15.04 -20.47 5.21
C TYR A 49 16.26 -19.57 4.92
N THR A 50 17.41 -20.18 4.73
CA THR A 50 18.62 -19.50 4.28
C THR A 50 18.73 -19.59 2.77
N ILE A 51 18.19 -18.59 2.06
CA ILE A 51 18.13 -18.59 0.60
C ILE A 51 18.59 -17.24 0.01
N ASN A 52 19.27 -17.31 -1.13
CA ASN A 52 19.67 -16.11 -1.89
C ASN A 52 18.57 -15.71 -2.87
N HIS A 53 18.40 -14.41 -3.08
CA HIS A 53 17.41 -13.86 -4.00
C HIS A 53 17.58 -14.36 -5.46
N LYS A 54 18.82 -14.64 -5.90
CA LYS A 54 19.08 -15.24 -7.23
C LYS A 54 18.54 -16.67 -7.31
N THR A 55 18.67 -17.43 -6.22
CA THR A 55 18.11 -18.80 -6.13
C THR A 55 16.58 -18.74 -6.16
N THR A 56 15.95 -17.88 -5.36
CA THR A 56 14.50 -17.68 -5.41
C THR A 56 14.01 -17.29 -6.80
N GLN A 57 14.72 -16.37 -7.48
CA GLN A 57 14.39 -15.97 -8.84
C GLN A 57 14.46 -17.14 -9.84
N LYS A 58 15.48 -18.00 -9.69
CA LYS A 58 15.65 -19.21 -10.52
C LYS A 58 14.50 -20.18 -10.26
N LEU A 59 14.18 -20.48 -8.98
CA LEU A 59 13.11 -21.39 -8.61
C LEU A 59 11.75 -20.89 -9.13
N MET A 60 11.44 -19.59 -8.99
CA MET A 60 10.23 -19.00 -9.55
C MET A 60 10.16 -19.17 -11.09
N LYS A 61 11.28 -18.95 -11.79
CA LYS A 61 11.34 -19.12 -13.25
C LYS A 61 11.11 -20.59 -13.64
N GLU A 62 11.72 -21.53 -12.95
CA GLU A 62 11.58 -22.96 -13.20
C GLU A 62 10.17 -23.47 -12.92
N SER A 63 9.48 -22.88 -11.95
CA SER A 63 8.08 -23.15 -11.61
C SER A 63 7.08 -22.26 -12.38
N GLU A 64 7.53 -21.51 -13.39
CA GLU A 64 6.73 -20.60 -14.23
C GLU A 64 5.97 -19.52 -13.46
N LEU A 65 6.37 -19.23 -12.21
CA LEU A 65 5.75 -18.25 -11.33
C LEU A 65 6.20 -16.83 -11.71
N LYS A 66 5.25 -16.00 -12.15
CA LYS A 66 5.49 -14.58 -12.51
C LYS A 66 4.62 -13.68 -11.69
N CYS A 67 5.22 -12.66 -11.05
CA CYS A 67 4.45 -11.63 -10.35
C CYS A 67 3.43 -10.98 -11.28
N LEU A 68 2.16 -10.96 -10.88
CA LEU A 68 1.04 -10.47 -11.68
C LEU A 68 0.94 -8.93 -11.65
N VAL A 69 1.52 -8.29 -10.63
CA VAL A 69 1.46 -6.84 -10.45
C VAL A 69 2.30 -6.10 -11.48
N ARG A 70 1.66 -5.30 -12.32
CA ARG A 70 2.32 -4.42 -13.31
C ARG A 70 2.22 -2.97 -12.85
N ILE A 71 3.35 -2.27 -12.72
CA ILE A 71 3.39 -0.84 -12.40
C ILE A 71 3.01 -0.06 -13.66
N LYS A 72 1.85 0.64 -13.63
CA LYS A 72 1.49 1.64 -14.65
C LYS A 72 2.03 3.01 -14.21
N LYS A 73 2.63 3.79 -15.14
CA LYS A 73 3.05 5.17 -14.87
C LYS A 73 1.82 6.08 -14.69
N TYR A 74 1.82 6.87 -13.63
CA TYR A 74 0.77 7.83 -13.27
C TYR A 74 0.86 9.13 -14.11
N ARG A 75 -0.31 9.81 -14.31
CA ARG A 75 -0.42 11.17 -14.88
C ARG A 75 -1.33 12.01 -13.99
N SER A 76 -0.88 13.22 -13.62
CA SER A 76 -1.58 14.12 -12.68
C SER A 76 -2.55 15.10 -13.35
N TYR A 77 -3.54 15.58 -12.57
CA TYR A 77 -4.59 16.54 -12.97
C TYR A 77 -4.41 17.91 -12.26
N LYS A 78 -4.89 19.03 -12.86
CA LYS A 78 -4.77 20.43 -12.33
C LYS A 78 -6.15 21.00 -12.01
N GLY A 79 -6.36 21.55 -10.79
CA GLY A 79 -7.63 22.15 -10.31
C GLY A 79 -7.46 23.48 -9.55
N GLU A 80 -8.59 24.17 -9.18
CA GLU A 80 -8.68 25.57 -8.70
C GLU A 80 -8.64 25.78 -7.16
N ILE A 81 -8.58 27.06 -6.68
CA ILE A 81 -7.98 27.51 -5.41
C ILE A 81 -9.01 27.96 -4.36
N GLY A 82 -8.82 27.56 -3.10
CA GLY A 82 -9.39 28.13 -1.87
C GLY A 82 -8.29 28.50 -0.86
N LYS A 83 -8.59 28.58 0.44
CA LYS A 83 -7.64 28.96 1.49
C LYS A 83 -6.68 27.79 1.81
N VAL A 84 -5.41 27.91 1.43
CA VAL A 84 -4.40 26.87 1.48
C VAL A 84 -3.61 26.94 2.79
N ALA A 85 -3.45 25.81 3.50
CA ALA A 85 -2.57 25.69 4.65
C ALA A 85 -1.08 25.59 4.20
N PRO A 86 -0.11 25.97 5.06
CA PRO A 86 1.31 25.85 4.72
C PRO A 86 1.73 24.42 4.53
N ASN A 87 2.71 24.17 3.63
CA ASN A 87 3.33 22.86 3.48
C ASN A 87 4.34 22.63 4.59
N LEU A 88 3.94 21.85 5.62
CA LEU A 88 4.81 21.51 6.75
C LEU A 88 5.69 20.29 6.49
N ILE A 89 5.38 19.49 5.47
CA ILE A 89 6.13 18.28 5.12
C ILE A 89 7.36 18.61 4.28
N VAL A 90 7.22 19.54 3.32
CA VAL A 90 8.31 19.98 2.43
C VAL A 90 9.08 18.79 1.84
N ARG A 91 8.36 17.76 1.38
CA ARG A 91 8.88 16.46 0.86
C ARG A 91 9.69 15.64 1.87
N ASN A 92 9.79 16.05 3.12
CA ASN A 92 10.36 15.23 4.17
C ASN A 92 9.31 14.27 4.73
N PHE A 93 9.13 13.15 4.01
CA PHE A 93 8.17 12.09 4.38
C PHE A 93 8.68 11.17 5.50
N ASN A 94 9.92 11.34 5.95
CA ASN A 94 10.44 10.55 7.05
C ASN A 94 9.79 10.99 8.36
N ALA A 95 9.25 10.04 9.10
CA ALA A 95 8.75 10.22 10.46
C ALA A 95 9.61 9.39 11.42
N ASN A 96 9.88 9.92 12.61
CA ASN A 96 10.74 9.27 13.60
C ASN A 96 9.94 8.34 14.52
N LYS A 97 8.63 8.48 14.56
CA LYS A 97 7.70 7.68 15.37
C LYS A 97 6.35 7.52 14.68
N PRO A 98 5.59 6.46 15.02
CA PRO A 98 4.23 6.29 14.52
C PRO A 98 3.35 7.51 14.77
N LEU A 99 2.41 7.76 13.86
CA LEU A 99 1.37 8.80 13.97
C LEU A 99 1.89 10.24 14.05
N GLN A 100 3.16 10.47 13.71
CA GLN A 100 3.76 11.82 13.72
C GLN A 100 3.36 12.61 12.48
N LYS A 101 3.42 11.97 11.31
CA LYS A 101 3.10 12.55 10.01
C LYS A 101 2.15 11.61 9.27
N LEU A 102 0.98 12.12 8.98
CA LEU A 102 -0.10 11.41 8.29
C LEU A 102 -0.33 12.04 6.93
N ALA A 103 -0.72 11.24 5.95
CA ALA A 103 -1.16 11.71 4.64
C ALA A 103 -2.59 11.25 4.35
N THR A 104 -3.33 12.04 3.61
CA THR A 104 -4.66 11.70 3.10
C THR A 104 -4.87 12.23 1.70
N ASP A 105 -5.70 11.55 0.95
CA ASP A 105 -6.15 11.93 -0.39
C ASP A 105 -7.42 11.15 -0.72
N VAL A 106 -8.08 11.47 -1.84
CA VAL A 106 -9.26 10.76 -2.31
C VAL A 106 -8.96 10.08 -3.64
N THR A 107 -9.32 8.80 -3.75
CA THR A 107 -9.28 8.10 -5.03
C THR A 107 -10.66 7.61 -5.45
N GLU A 108 -10.92 7.64 -6.76
CA GLU A 108 -12.14 7.14 -7.37
C GLU A 108 -11.91 5.73 -7.93
N PHE A 109 -12.94 4.88 -7.76
CA PHE A 109 -13.13 3.63 -8.47
C PHE A 109 -14.41 3.73 -9.29
N SER A 110 -14.38 3.24 -10.53
CA SER A 110 -15.53 3.17 -11.41
C SER A 110 -15.73 1.72 -11.86
N LEU A 111 -16.80 1.08 -11.41
CA LEU A 111 -17.14 -0.32 -11.68
C LEU A 111 -18.65 -0.43 -11.92
N PHE A 112 -19.06 -1.23 -12.88
CA PHE A 112 -20.48 -1.47 -13.18
C PHE A 112 -21.33 -0.19 -13.41
N GLY A 113 -20.71 0.87 -13.95
CA GLY A 113 -21.35 2.18 -14.13
C GLY A 113 -21.56 2.99 -12.84
N VAL A 114 -21.09 2.48 -11.70
CA VAL A 114 -21.19 3.14 -10.38
C VAL A 114 -19.82 3.62 -9.93
N LYS A 115 -19.78 4.73 -9.20
CA LYS A 115 -18.53 5.28 -8.62
C LYS A 115 -18.48 5.03 -7.12
N ARG A 116 -17.26 4.78 -6.63
CA ARG A 116 -16.92 4.74 -5.21
C ARG A 116 -15.68 5.59 -4.96
N TYR A 117 -15.68 6.30 -3.83
CA TYR A 117 -14.61 7.20 -3.43
C TYR A 117 -14.04 6.74 -2.11
N LEU A 118 -12.75 6.45 -2.09
CA LEU A 118 -12.01 6.05 -0.90
C LEU A 118 -11.17 7.22 -0.39
N SER A 119 -11.33 7.56 0.90
CA SER A 119 -10.48 8.54 1.58
C SER A 119 -9.77 7.87 2.76
N PRO A 120 -8.54 7.41 2.61
CA PRO A 120 -7.73 6.81 3.67
C PRO A 120 -6.84 7.84 4.35
N VAL A 121 -6.43 7.53 5.59
CA VAL A 121 -5.33 8.19 6.30
C VAL A 121 -4.17 7.23 6.43
N PHE A 122 -3.04 7.62 5.88
CA PHE A 122 -1.81 6.84 5.76
C PHE A 122 -0.76 7.36 6.75
N ASP A 123 -0.17 6.49 7.57
CA ASP A 123 0.96 6.84 8.42
C ASP A 123 2.28 6.81 7.62
N MET A 124 2.98 7.95 7.54
CA MET A 124 4.24 8.05 6.81
C MET A 124 5.37 7.24 7.47
N PHE A 125 5.27 6.92 8.76
CA PHE A 125 6.28 6.15 9.49
C PHE A 125 6.40 4.71 8.96
N ASN A 126 5.33 3.95 9.02
CA ASN A 126 5.30 2.54 8.63
C ASN A 126 4.46 2.25 7.39
N GLY A 127 3.67 3.23 6.93
CA GLY A 127 2.78 3.09 5.80
C GLY A 127 1.49 2.34 6.10
N GLU A 128 1.03 2.36 7.36
CA GLU A 128 -0.24 1.80 7.79
C GLU A 128 -1.41 2.69 7.37
N ILE A 129 -2.53 2.08 6.99
CA ILE A 129 -3.80 2.79 6.83
C ILE A 129 -4.49 2.84 8.19
N ILE A 130 -4.44 4.00 8.83
CA ILE A 130 -4.98 4.21 10.19
C ILE A 130 -6.50 4.13 10.19
N HIS A 131 -7.13 4.81 9.25
CA HIS A 131 -8.58 4.83 9.07
C HIS A 131 -8.91 5.18 7.63
N TYR A 132 -10.12 4.86 7.19
CA TYR A 132 -10.63 5.23 5.87
C TYR A 132 -12.14 5.30 5.87
N THR A 133 -12.68 6.01 4.88
CA THR A 133 -14.12 6.03 4.54
C THR A 133 -14.30 5.69 3.08
N LEU A 134 -15.41 5.02 2.77
CA LEU A 134 -15.82 4.68 1.41
C LEU A 134 -17.22 5.28 1.17
N TYR A 135 -17.35 6.08 0.11
CA TYR A 135 -18.57 6.83 -0.19
C TYR A 135 -18.93 6.74 -1.68
N GLU A 136 -20.20 7.01 -1.99
CA GLU A 136 -20.70 7.06 -3.37
C GLU A 136 -20.37 8.38 -4.07
N ARG A 137 -20.11 9.43 -3.30
CA ARG A 137 -19.81 10.79 -3.81
C ARG A 137 -18.70 11.45 -2.98
N PRO A 138 -17.83 12.25 -3.62
CA PRO A 138 -16.74 12.95 -2.91
C PRO A 138 -17.27 14.19 -2.21
N VAL A 139 -18.01 13.98 -1.11
CA VAL A 139 -18.64 15.07 -0.31
C VAL A 139 -17.78 15.43 0.90
N LEU A 140 -18.03 16.61 1.47
CA LEU A 140 -17.32 17.08 2.66
C LEU A 140 -17.47 16.10 3.85
N ASP A 141 -18.66 15.53 4.02
CA ASP A 141 -18.95 14.63 5.13
C ASP A 141 -18.05 13.38 5.12
N MET A 142 -17.69 12.87 3.94
CA MET A 142 -16.70 11.77 3.81
C MET A 142 -15.37 12.14 4.47
N ILE A 143 -14.87 13.35 4.23
CA ILE A 143 -13.58 13.82 4.79
C ILE A 143 -13.70 14.11 6.29
N LEU A 144 -14.84 14.66 6.72
CA LEU A 144 -15.09 14.91 8.15
C LEU A 144 -15.21 13.60 8.94
N GLU A 145 -15.91 12.60 8.41
CA GLU A 145 -16.06 11.28 9.03
C GLU A 145 -14.71 10.54 9.07
N MET A 146 -13.97 10.50 7.97
CA MET A 146 -12.62 9.96 7.92
C MET A 146 -11.73 10.61 8.99
N THR A 147 -11.79 11.93 9.13
CA THR A 147 -10.98 12.66 10.12
C THR A 147 -11.40 12.34 11.54
N LYS A 148 -12.72 12.29 11.84
CA LYS A 148 -13.25 11.90 13.16
C LYS A 148 -12.84 10.49 13.55
N GLY A 149 -12.95 9.53 12.62
CA GLY A 149 -12.52 8.15 12.83
C GLY A 149 -11.02 8.04 13.08
N THR A 150 -10.22 8.83 12.36
CA THR A 150 -8.78 8.93 12.59
C THR A 150 -8.50 9.46 14.01
N ILE A 151 -9.11 10.57 14.40
CA ILE A 151 -8.94 11.17 15.74
C ILE A 151 -9.33 10.17 16.85
N LYS A 152 -10.40 9.39 16.66
CA LYS A 152 -10.80 8.35 17.60
C LYS A 152 -9.70 7.29 17.79
N LYS A 153 -8.96 6.96 16.73
CA LYS A 153 -7.88 5.96 16.79
C LYS A 153 -6.56 6.50 17.34
N ILE A 154 -6.18 7.74 16.98
CA ILE A 154 -4.89 8.30 17.36
C ILE A 154 -4.93 9.12 18.65
N GLY A 155 -6.11 9.49 19.12
CA GLY A 155 -6.32 10.40 20.26
C GLY A 155 -6.31 11.87 19.85
N LYS A 156 -6.69 12.72 20.82
CA LYS A 156 -6.67 14.19 20.70
C LYS A 156 -5.31 14.76 21.11
N ASN A 157 -5.02 15.99 20.66
CA ASN A 157 -3.85 16.79 21.08
C ASN A 157 -2.50 16.09 20.84
N THR A 158 -2.42 15.25 19.84
CA THR A 158 -1.18 14.51 19.48
C THR A 158 -0.13 15.39 18.82
N GLY A 159 -0.52 16.55 18.28
CA GLY A 159 0.34 17.40 17.46
C GLY A 159 0.68 16.78 16.08
N ALA A 160 0.02 15.67 15.71
CA ALA A 160 0.22 15.00 14.44
C ALA A 160 -0.05 15.95 13.26
N ILE A 161 0.78 15.84 12.23
CA ILE A 161 0.57 16.57 10.97
C ILE A 161 -0.30 15.72 10.08
N LEU A 162 -1.44 16.25 9.60
CA LEU A 162 -2.25 15.64 8.56
C LEU A 162 -2.06 16.41 7.25
N HIS A 163 -1.39 15.78 6.30
CA HIS A 163 -1.04 16.34 4.99
C HIS A 163 -2.01 15.86 3.92
N SER A 164 -2.46 16.80 3.07
CA SER A 164 -3.32 16.51 1.93
C SER A 164 -2.89 17.31 0.70
N ASP A 165 -3.51 17.04 -0.43
CA ASP A 165 -3.51 17.96 -1.56
C ASP A 165 -4.33 19.23 -1.26
N GLN A 166 -4.50 20.11 -2.28
CA GLN A 166 -5.32 21.30 -2.17
C GLN A 166 -6.79 21.07 -2.58
N GLY A 167 -7.32 19.87 -2.43
CA GLY A 167 -8.73 19.57 -2.70
C GLY A 167 -9.67 20.46 -1.88
N TRP A 168 -10.81 20.85 -2.48
CA TRP A 168 -11.77 21.80 -1.90
C TRP A 168 -12.25 21.42 -0.48
N ALA A 169 -12.44 20.13 -0.23
CA ALA A 169 -12.91 19.63 1.06
C ALA A 169 -11.89 19.87 2.19
N TYR A 170 -10.60 19.76 1.89
CA TYR A 170 -9.51 20.03 2.84
C TYR A 170 -9.33 21.54 3.11
N GLN A 171 -9.80 22.41 2.22
CA GLN A 171 -9.79 23.85 2.38
C GLN A 171 -11.03 24.39 3.12
N HIS A 172 -12.02 23.52 3.39
CA HIS A 172 -13.27 23.92 4.01
C HIS A 172 -13.09 24.23 5.51
N LYS A 173 -13.71 25.31 5.98
CA LYS A 173 -13.60 25.80 7.37
C LYS A 173 -13.93 24.73 8.42
N LYS A 174 -14.97 23.92 8.20
CA LYS A 174 -15.36 22.84 9.14
C LYS A 174 -14.24 21.80 9.32
N TYR A 175 -13.55 21.43 8.23
CA TYR A 175 -12.42 20.51 8.30
C TYR A 175 -11.25 21.14 9.07
N GLN A 176 -10.88 22.38 8.77
CA GLN A 176 -9.80 23.10 9.46
C GLN A 176 -10.10 23.26 10.97
N GLN A 177 -11.35 23.59 11.33
CA GLN A 177 -11.78 23.68 12.72
C GLN A 177 -11.71 22.32 13.42
N LEU A 178 -12.14 21.24 12.76
CA LEU A 178 -12.09 19.88 13.29
C LEU A 178 -10.65 19.47 13.62
N LEU A 179 -9.68 19.74 12.77
CA LEU A 179 -8.27 19.47 13.04
C LEU A 179 -7.76 20.32 14.21
N LYS A 180 -7.99 21.63 14.15
CA LYS A 180 -7.51 22.57 15.18
C LYS A 180 -8.08 22.25 16.57
N SER A 181 -9.38 21.97 16.68
CA SER A 181 -10.05 21.66 17.95
C SER A 181 -9.62 20.31 18.56
N ASN A 182 -8.97 19.45 17.78
CA ASN A 182 -8.45 18.18 18.25
C ASN A 182 -6.90 18.13 18.30
N GLY A 183 -6.24 19.30 18.14
CA GLY A 183 -4.79 19.42 18.28
C GLY A 183 -3.98 18.77 17.14
N LEU A 184 -4.57 18.64 15.95
CA LEU A 184 -3.85 18.22 14.74
C LEU A 184 -3.41 19.44 13.93
N ARG A 185 -2.28 19.31 13.27
CA ARG A 185 -1.71 20.35 12.41
C ARG A 185 -2.01 20.03 10.95
N GLN A 186 -2.70 20.95 10.28
CA GLN A 186 -2.94 20.81 8.84
C GLN A 186 -1.70 21.16 8.04
N SER A 187 -1.43 20.37 6.99
CA SER A 187 -0.42 20.64 5.98
C SER A 187 -1.00 20.37 4.59
N MET A 188 -0.66 21.20 3.61
CA MET A 188 -1.10 21.00 2.22
C MET A 188 0.08 21.01 1.26
N SER A 189 -0.02 20.21 0.19
CA SER A 189 0.93 20.24 -0.92
C SER A 189 0.92 21.59 -1.62
N ARG A 190 2.00 21.91 -2.32
CA ARG A 190 2.04 23.10 -3.20
C ARG A 190 1.15 22.87 -4.42
N LYS A 191 0.58 23.95 -4.94
CA LYS A 191 -0.30 23.92 -6.12
C LYS A 191 0.39 23.22 -7.30
N GLY A 192 -0.29 22.23 -7.87
CA GLY A 192 0.18 21.50 -9.06
C GLY A 192 1.43 20.64 -8.83
N ASN A 193 1.82 20.38 -7.57
CA ASN A 193 2.99 19.59 -7.23
C ASN A 193 2.58 18.23 -6.63
N CYS A 194 2.29 17.27 -7.51
CA CYS A 194 1.92 15.89 -7.13
C CYS A 194 3.00 15.21 -6.28
N LEU A 195 4.28 15.55 -6.44
CA LEU A 195 5.36 14.96 -5.65
C LEU A 195 5.23 15.26 -4.15
N ASP A 196 4.52 16.30 -3.77
CA ASP A 196 4.29 16.63 -2.35
C ASP A 196 3.30 15.65 -1.69
N ASN A 197 2.48 14.89 -2.46
CA ASN A 197 1.58 13.83 -1.97
C ASN A 197 1.92 12.42 -2.52
N SER A 198 3.16 12.21 -2.91
CA SER A 198 3.64 10.98 -3.58
C SER A 198 3.41 9.70 -2.77
N MET A 199 3.32 9.79 -1.43
CA MET A 199 3.05 8.63 -0.57
C MET A 199 1.64 8.08 -0.81
N MET A 200 0.64 8.97 -0.95
CA MET A 200 -0.74 8.58 -1.27
C MET A 200 -0.87 8.08 -2.70
N GLU A 201 -0.22 8.73 -3.66
CA GLU A 201 -0.18 8.28 -5.05
C GLU A 201 0.40 6.86 -5.17
N ASN A 202 1.47 6.58 -4.44
CA ASN A 202 2.08 5.24 -4.40
C ASN A 202 1.12 4.21 -3.78
N PHE A 203 0.45 4.54 -2.66
CA PHE A 203 -0.54 3.66 -2.05
C PHE A 203 -1.68 3.36 -3.01
N PHE A 204 -2.26 4.37 -3.66
CA PHE A 204 -3.35 4.16 -4.64
C PHE A 204 -2.90 3.36 -5.86
N GLY A 205 -1.67 3.60 -6.33
CA GLY A 205 -1.08 2.80 -7.39
C GLY A 205 -0.96 1.32 -7.01
N LEU A 206 -0.53 1.02 -5.78
CA LEU A 206 -0.46 -0.34 -5.25
C LEU A 206 -1.85 -0.96 -5.10
N LEU A 207 -2.78 -0.24 -4.48
CA LEU A 207 -4.17 -0.68 -4.28
C LEU A 207 -4.81 -1.06 -5.61
N LYS A 208 -4.72 -0.18 -6.62
CA LYS A 208 -5.29 -0.44 -7.95
C LYS A 208 -4.60 -1.60 -8.67
N SER A 209 -3.29 -1.72 -8.54
CA SER A 209 -2.54 -2.78 -9.23
C SER A 209 -2.61 -4.14 -8.54
N GLU A 210 -2.82 -4.18 -7.22
CA GLU A 210 -2.86 -5.42 -6.44
C GLU A 210 -4.29 -5.91 -6.13
N LEU A 211 -5.30 -5.04 -6.27
CA LEU A 211 -6.71 -5.39 -6.11
C LEU A 211 -7.48 -5.21 -7.41
N LEU A 212 -7.59 -3.96 -7.91
CA LEU A 212 -8.54 -3.62 -8.98
C LEU A 212 -8.22 -4.29 -10.33
N TYR A 213 -6.93 -4.48 -10.65
CA TYR A 213 -6.49 -4.99 -11.96
C TYR A 213 -6.13 -6.48 -11.96
N LEU A 214 -6.21 -7.16 -10.83
CA LEU A 214 -5.84 -8.57 -10.72
C LEU A 214 -7.02 -9.53 -10.69
N GLN A 215 -8.22 -9.04 -10.44
CA GLN A 215 -9.42 -9.87 -10.32
C GLN A 215 -10.65 -9.20 -10.92
N ASP A 216 -11.63 -10.02 -11.27
CA ASP A 216 -12.96 -9.58 -11.68
C ASP A 216 -13.90 -9.55 -10.48
N PHE A 217 -14.75 -8.53 -10.43
CA PHE A 217 -15.75 -8.40 -9.37
C PHE A 217 -17.12 -8.77 -9.91
N ARG A 218 -17.95 -9.41 -9.09
CA ARG A 218 -19.33 -9.79 -9.46
C ARG A 218 -20.26 -8.59 -9.50
N ASP A 219 -20.12 -7.71 -8.50
CA ASP A 219 -20.90 -6.49 -8.29
C ASP A 219 -20.15 -5.51 -7.42
N VAL A 220 -20.77 -4.36 -7.14
CA VAL A 220 -20.18 -3.28 -6.32
C VAL A 220 -19.98 -3.74 -4.87
N SER A 221 -20.90 -4.50 -4.30
CA SER A 221 -20.82 -4.99 -2.92
C SER A 221 -19.65 -5.96 -2.75
N HIS A 222 -19.42 -6.84 -3.74
CA HIS A 222 -18.26 -7.71 -3.77
C HIS A 222 -16.94 -6.90 -3.83
N PHE A 223 -16.90 -5.86 -4.67
CA PHE A 223 -15.73 -4.95 -4.70
C PHE A 223 -15.49 -4.27 -3.36
N GLU A 224 -16.54 -3.77 -2.69
CA GLU A 224 -16.43 -3.12 -1.39
C GLU A 224 -15.87 -4.08 -0.32
N GLN A 225 -16.35 -5.32 -0.28
CA GLN A 225 -15.86 -6.35 0.63
C GLN A 225 -14.37 -6.64 0.36
N GLU A 226 -14.00 -6.90 -0.89
CA GLU A 226 -12.62 -7.16 -1.31
C GLU A 226 -11.68 -5.97 -1.00
N LEU A 227 -12.19 -4.74 -1.08
CA LEU A 227 -11.44 -3.55 -0.70
C LEU A 227 -11.15 -3.51 0.81
N HIS A 228 -12.14 -3.85 1.65
CA HIS A 228 -11.97 -3.94 3.10
C HIS A 228 -10.95 -5.04 3.45
N ASP A 229 -11.07 -6.21 2.84
CA ASP A 229 -10.18 -7.34 3.06
C ASP A 229 -8.76 -7.03 2.57
N TYR A 230 -8.63 -6.33 1.43
CA TYR A 230 -7.32 -5.88 0.95
C TYR A 230 -6.66 -4.88 1.91
N ILE A 231 -7.38 -3.91 2.46
CA ILE A 231 -6.80 -2.94 3.42
C ILE A 231 -6.35 -3.65 4.70
N LYS A 232 -7.11 -4.64 5.17
CA LYS A 232 -6.71 -5.49 6.29
C LYS A 232 -5.44 -6.26 5.97
N TYR A 233 -5.41 -7.01 4.87
CA TYR A 233 -4.22 -7.70 4.37
C TYR A 233 -3.02 -6.75 4.23
N TYR A 234 -3.22 -5.56 3.65
CA TYR A 234 -2.17 -4.57 3.45
C TYR A 234 -1.53 -4.12 4.77
N ASN A 235 -2.31 -3.97 5.82
CA ASN A 235 -1.84 -3.53 7.13
C ASN A 235 -1.20 -4.68 7.93
N GLU A 236 -1.80 -5.85 7.93
CA GLU A 236 -1.47 -6.95 8.84
C GLU A 236 -0.47 -7.94 8.25
N GLU A 237 -0.53 -8.20 6.95
CA GLU A 237 0.17 -9.33 6.32
C GLU A 237 1.14 -8.89 5.22
N ARG A 238 0.77 -7.84 4.44
CA ARG A 238 1.56 -7.42 3.28
C ARG A 238 2.91 -6.86 3.69
N ILE A 239 3.98 -7.65 3.46
CA ILE A 239 5.34 -7.26 3.81
C ILE A 239 5.87 -6.14 2.92
N LYS A 240 6.70 -5.27 3.50
CA LYS A 240 7.41 -4.18 2.83
C LYS A 240 8.91 -4.33 3.01
N LEU A 241 9.67 -4.33 1.92
CA LEU A 241 11.14 -4.46 1.97
C LEU A 241 11.78 -3.34 2.80
N ARG A 242 11.26 -2.10 2.71
CA ARG A 242 11.74 -0.96 3.50
C ARG A 242 11.51 -1.12 5.01
N LEU A 243 10.60 -2.02 5.43
CA LEU A 243 10.32 -2.35 6.82
C LEU A 243 11.02 -3.65 7.26
N GLY A 244 12.09 -4.04 6.57
CA GLY A 244 12.82 -5.25 6.87
C GLY A 244 12.02 -6.54 6.62
N GLY A 245 11.07 -6.52 5.68
CA GLY A 245 10.23 -7.68 5.37
C GLY A 245 9.05 -7.87 6.33
N LYS A 246 8.69 -6.85 7.10
CA LYS A 246 7.53 -6.84 7.99
C LYS A 246 6.34 -6.13 7.34
N SER A 247 5.13 -6.43 7.79
CA SER A 247 3.95 -5.64 7.47
C SER A 247 3.95 -4.32 8.24
N PRO A 248 3.09 -3.33 7.87
CA PRO A 248 2.97 -2.09 8.62
C PRO A 248 2.73 -2.28 10.11
N ILE A 249 1.78 -3.15 10.49
CA ILE A 249 1.44 -3.42 11.89
C ILE A 249 2.59 -4.15 12.61
N GLN A 250 3.21 -5.15 11.98
CA GLN A 250 4.34 -5.87 12.58
C GLN A 250 5.57 -4.98 12.81
N TYR A 251 5.69 -3.87 12.09
CA TYR A 251 6.81 -2.92 12.22
C TYR A 251 6.56 -1.86 13.30
N ARG A 252 5.29 -1.57 13.65
CA ARG A 252 4.92 -0.59 14.69
C ARG A 252 5.44 -1.02 16.07
#